data_7a00d00cca4d32ba702851fe409910e0
#
_entry.id   7a00d00cca4d32ba702851fe409910e0
#
_cell.length_a   1.000
_cell.length_b   1.000
_cell.length_c   1.000
_cell.angle_alpha   90.00
_cell.angle_beta   90.00
_cell.angle_gamma   90.00
#
_symmetry.space_group_name_H-M   'P 1'
#
loop_
_entity.id
_entity.type
_entity.pdbx_description
1 polymer ?
#
loop_
_entity_poly.entity_id
_entity_poly.type
_entity_poly.pdbx_seq_one_letter_code
_entity_poly.pdbx_strand_id
1 'polypeptide(L)'
;SVLRTNLAVNSYIQRKIDRDDLEATGRYICTFDIGMDDKTYFDPEYCIIHLDQDIAPGGYAWVFPKGSSKANIGLGVQQKALDQRNKKSGNKVNLKALIDNYLNSNPAVHNPKLSDDDHDSGNSWGTWQVSVRRQNDCMVANGYLLVGDSAWMPKPLDAGGIGPAIIAATLAGKHAVNAIQRGDVSEAGLWEYNKDFIDEYGYKTAGLEVFRRMLQGLSNDQINYGMKHFISRFDVEKITNGEHP
;
A
#
# COMPACT_ATOMS: atom_id res chain seq x y z
N SER A 1 -2.36 13.53 -7.18
CA SER A 1 -3.47 13.77 -8.10
C SER A 1 -3.15 14.95 -9.02
N VAL A 2 -3.67 14.95 -10.25
CA VAL A 2 -3.49 16.01 -11.24
C VAL A 2 -3.97 17.37 -10.70
N LEU A 3 -5.06 17.37 -9.94
CA LEU A 3 -5.60 18.59 -9.31
C LEU A 3 -4.61 19.17 -8.29
N ARG A 4 -3.97 18.34 -7.47
CA ARG A 4 -3.01 18.80 -6.46
C ARG A 4 -1.79 19.48 -7.08
N THR A 5 -1.31 19.00 -8.23
CA THR A 5 -0.15 19.59 -8.92
C THR A 5 -0.51 20.86 -9.70
N ASN A 6 -1.77 21.00 -10.11
CA ASN A 6 -2.25 22.11 -10.95
C ASN A 6 -3.01 23.20 -10.15
N LEU A 7 -3.28 22.98 -8.86
CA LEU A 7 -3.86 24.03 -8.03
C LEU A 7 -2.88 25.21 -7.93
N ALA A 8 -3.22 26.31 -8.57
CA ALA A 8 -2.54 27.59 -8.43
C ALA A 8 -2.87 28.23 -7.07
N VAL A 9 -2.91 27.45 -6.00
CA VAL A 9 -3.35 27.91 -4.68
C VAL A 9 -2.14 27.98 -3.78
N ASN A 10 -1.96 29.09 -3.10
CA ASN A 10 -1.15 29.18 -1.89
C ASN A 10 -1.79 28.28 -0.84
N SER A 11 -1.33 27.06 -0.70
CA SER A 11 -1.77 26.13 0.33
C SER A 11 -0.59 25.40 0.91
N TYR A 12 -0.71 24.96 2.14
CA TYR A 12 0.29 24.10 2.80
C TYR A 12 0.24 22.64 2.35
N ILE A 13 -0.63 22.28 1.39
CA ILE A 13 -0.68 20.94 0.83
C ILE A 13 0.67 20.59 0.20
N GLN A 14 1.29 19.53 0.68
CA GLN A 14 2.53 19.02 0.12
C GLN A 14 2.26 18.45 -1.27
N ARG A 15 2.97 18.98 -2.28
CA ARG A 15 2.77 18.62 -3.69
C ARG A 15 3.69 17.51 -4.18
N LYS A 16 4.82 17.32 -3.50
CA LYS A 16 5.84 16.34 -3.87
C LYS A 16 5.99 15.33 -2.74
N ILE A 17 6.09 14.07 -3.10
CA ILE A 17 6.46 12.98 -2.22
C ILE A 17 7.89 12.57 -2.52
N ASP A 18 8.62 12.17 -1.48
CA ASP A 18 9.96 11.61 -1.65
C ASP A 18 9.85 10.26 -2.38
N ARG A 19 10.82 9.96 -3.23
CA ARG A 19 10.89 8.66 -3.92
C ARG A 19 11.06 7.49 -2.96
N ASP A 20 11.67 7.72 -1.80
CA ASP A 20 11.83 6.71 -0.75
C ASP A 20 10.51 6.37 -0.06
N ASP A 21 9.48 7.20 -0.23
CA ASP A 21 8.14 7.03 0.31
C ASP A 21 7.12 6.58 -0.75
N LEU A 22 7.60 6.17 -1.93
CA LEU A 22 6.80 5.61 -3.02
C LEU A 22 7.22 4.18 -3.31
N GLU A 23 6.24 3.30 -3.44
CA GLU A 23 6.42 1.97 -4.00
C GLU A 23 5.82 1.88 -5.39
N ALA A 24 6.58 1.27 -6.31
CA ALA A 24 6.06 0.86 -7.61
C ALA A 24 5.42 -0.50 -7.45
N THR A 25 4.13 -0.60 -7.74
CA THR A 25 3.35 -1.82 -7.61
C THR A 25 2.91 -2.32 -8.97
N GLY A 26 2.79 -3.65 -9.09
CA GLY A 26 2.22 -4.28 -10.27
C GLY A 26 1.55 -5.59 -9.90
N ARG A 27 0.53 -5.98 -10.69
CA ARG A 27 -0.23 -7.19 -10.43
C ARG A 27 -0.72 -7.84 -11.70
N TYR A 28 -0.95 -9.15 -11.62
CA TYR A 28 -1.76 -9.90 -12.55
C TYR A 28 -3.04 -10.39 -11.89
N ILE A 29 -4.12 -10.49 -12.66
CA ILE A 29 -5.24 -11.35 -12.33
C ILE A 29 -5.05 -12.63 -13.13
N CYS A 30 -4.99 -13.76 -12.44
CA CYS A 30 -4.79 -15.04 -13.06
C CYS A 30 -5.68 -16.13 -12.46
N THR A 31 -6.00 -17.11 -13.25
CA THR A 31 -6.50 -18.41 -12.83
C THR A 31 -5.33 -19.39 -12.76
N PHE A 32 -5.45 -20.41 -11.93
CA PHE A 32 -4.40 -21.41 -11.74
C PHE A 32 -4.99 -22.74 -11.28
N ASP A 33 -4.20 -23.80 -11.47
CA ASP A 33 -4.54 -25.10 -10.95
C ASP A 33 -4.18 -25.18 -9.47
N ILE A 34 -5.12 -25.58 -8.61
CA ILE A 34 -4.83 -25.87 -7.21
C ILE A 34 -4.24 -27.29 -7.18
N GLY A 35 -3.00 -27.42 -6.74
CA GLY A 35 -2.40 -28.72 -6.50
C GLY A 35 -3.18 -29.48 -5.44
N MET A 36 -3.57 -30.74 -5.73
CA MET A 36 -4.38 -31.55 -4.80
C MET A 36 -3.69 -31.81 -3.47
N ASP A 37 -2.36 -31.66 -3.41
CA ASP A 37 -1.53 -31.94 -2.24
C ASP A 37 -1.11 -30.67 -1.46
N ASP A 38 -1.47 -29.46 -1.93
CA ASP A 38 -0.84 -28.23 -1.45
C ASP A 38 -1.84 -27.18 -0.96
N LYS A 39 -2.87 -27.60 -0.22
CA LYS A 39 -3.73 -26.68 0.57
C LYS A 39 -2.93 -25.81 1.55
N THR A 40 -1.68 -26.16 1.80
CA THR A 40 -0.77 -25.41 2.67
C THR A 40 -0.32 -24.08 2.08
N TYR A 41 -0.34 -23.90 0.76
CA TYR A 41 0.19 -22.71 0.09
C TYR A 41 -0.89 -21.76 -0.45
N PHE A 42 -2.06 -22.29 -0.81
CA PHE A 42 -3.18 -21.46 -1.25
C PHE A 42 -4.46 -21.87 -0.54
N ASP A 43 -5.02 -20.94 0.21
CA ASP A 43 -6.33 -21.06 0.81
C ASP A 43 -7.14 -19.83 0.37
N PRO A 44 -8.33 -20.02 -0.26
CA PRO A 44 -9.18 -18.92 -0.71
C PRO A 44 -9.68 -18.01 0.42
N GLU A 45 -9.57 -18.45 1.68
CA GLU A 45 -9.97 -17.68 2.87
C GLU A 45 -8.85 -16.76 3.38
N TYR A 46 -7.60 -16.92 2.91
CA TYR A 46 -6.46 -16.18 3.41
C TYR A 46 -5.69 -15.44 2.31
N CYS A 47 -5.33 -14.19 2.61
CA CYS A 47 -4.34 -13.44 1.83
C CYS A 47 -2.92 -13.91 2.19
N ILE A 48 -2.12 -14.23 1.18
CA ILE A 48 -0.70 -14.58 1.37
C ILE A 48 0.13 -13.34 1.10
N ILE A 49 1.04 -13.02 2.02
CA ILE A 49 2.02 -11.94 1.90
C ILE A 49 3.41 -12.55 2.10
N HIS A 50 4.30 -12.32 1.15
CA HIS A 50 5.70 -12.72 1.23
C HIS A 50 6.59 -11.49 1.46
N LEU A 51 7.25 -11.45 2.61
CA LEU A 51 8.28 -10.47 2.95
C LEU A 51 9.64 -11.07 2.58
N ASP A 52 10.11 -10.78 1.36
CA ASP A 52 11.37 -11.30 0.83
C ASP A 52 12.05 -10.23 -0.02
N GLN A 53 13.26 -9.81 0.41
CA GLN A 53 14.02 -8.73 -0.25
C GLN A 53 14.56 -9.14 -1.64
N ASP A 54 14.65 -10.43 -1.94
CA ASP A 54 15.05 -10.92 -3.25
C ASP A 54 13.88 -10.92 -4.23
N ILE A 55 12.68 -11.15 -3.74
CA ILE A 55 11.43 -11.13 -4.52
C ILE A 55 10.94 -9.69 -4.69
N ALA A 56 10.78 -8.97 -3.59
CA ALA A 56 10.18 -7.63 -3.55
C ALA A 56 11.06 -6.65 -2.74
N PRO A 57 12.16 -6.13 -3.33
CA PRO A 57 13.10 -5.26 -2.63
C PRO A 57 12.43 -4.04 -2.01
N GLY A 58 12.50 -3.94 -0.68
CA GLY A 58 11.93 -2.83 0.09
C GLY A 58 10.41 -2.81 0.20
N GLY A 59 9.73 -3.85 -0.27
CA GLY A 59 8.28 -3.98 -0.23
C GLY A 59 7.85 -5.42 0.09
N TYR A 60 6.78 -5.90 -0.54
CA TYR A 60 6.30 -7.26 -0.38
C TYR A 60 5.60 -7.79 -1.64
N ALA A 61 5.49 -9.11 -1.73
CA ALA A 61 4.71 -9.78 -2.75
C ALA A 61 3.45 -10.39 -2.15
N TRP A 62 2.40 -10.55 -2.96
CA TRP A 62 1.10 -11.04 -2.49
C TRP A 62 0.42 -12.02 -3.44
N VAL A 63 -0.41 -12.87 -2.84
CA VAL A 63 -1.45 -13.66 -3.51
C VAL A 63 -2.77 -13.38 -2.79
N PHE A 64 -3.64 -12.60 -3.41
CA PHE A 64 -4.94 -12.23 -2.85
C PHE A 64 -6.04 -13.00 -3.57
N PRO A 65 -6.72 -13.94 -2.90
CA PRO A 65 -7.75 -14.75 -3.50
C PRO A 65 -8.90 -13.94 -4.09
N LYS A 66 -9.40 -14.40 -5.23
CA LYS A 66 -10.64 -13.94 -5.88
C LYS A 66 -11.56 -15.15 -6.18
N GLY A 67 -11.65 -16.07 -5.24
CA GLY A 67 -12.35 -17.36 -5.37
C GLY A 67 -11.38 -18.53 -5.27
N SER A 68 -11.86 -19.73 -5.58
CA SER A 68 -11.13 -20.98 -5.32
C SER A 68 -9.90 -21.21 -6.21
N SER A 69 -9.87 -20.63 -7.42
CA SER A 69 -8.78 -20.84 -8.38
C SER A 69 -8.42 -19.57 -9.17
N LYS A 70 -8.79 -18.40 -8.65
CA LYS A 70 -8.49 -17.08 -9.21
C LYS A 70 -7.85 -16.20 -8.14
N ALA A 71 -6.82 -15.46 -8.49
CA ALA A 71 -6.18 -14.52 -7.55
C ALA A 71 -5.65 -13.26 -8.25
N ASN A 72 -5.53 -12.21 -7.45
CA ASN A 72 -4.71 -11.05 -7.72
C ASN A 72 -3.31 -11.34 -7.17
N ILE A 73 -2.32 -11.47 -8.04
CA ILE A 73 -0.94 -11.81 -7.69
C ILE A 73 -0.04 -10.67 -8.14
N GLY A 74 0.78 -10.18 -7.22
CA GLY A 74 1.65 -9.06 -7.52
C GLY A 74 2.71 -8.81 -6.47
N LEU A 75 3.42 -7.71 -6.66
CA LEU A 75 4.37 -7.20 -5.67
C LEU A 75 4.52 -5.68 -5.78
N GLY A 76 4.93 -5.09 -4.66
CA GLY A 76 5.39 -3.72 -4.55
C GLY A 76 6.88 -3.67 -4.27
N VAL A 77 7.58 -2.72 -4.85
CA VAL A 77 9.01 -2.50 -4.60
C VAL A 77 9.28 -1.04 -4.31
N GLN A 78 10.18 -0.78 -3.36
CA GLN A 78 10.76 0.54 -3.22
C GLN A 78 11.82 0.74 -4.32
N GLN A 79 11.65 1.79 -5.12
CA GLN A 79 12.54 2.01 -6.28
C GLN A 79 14.01 2.08 -5.91
N LYS A 80 14.35 2.72 -4.79
CA LYS A 80 15.74 2.83 -4.32
C LYS A 80 16.32 1.47 -3.94
N ALA A 81 15.54 0.61 -3.27
CA ALA A 81 15.97 -0.75 -2.92
C ALA A 81 16.17 -1.60 -4.17
N LEU A 82 15.30 -1.48 -5.17
CA LEU A 82 15.45 -2.14 -6.46
C LEU A 82 16.72 -1.67 -7.20
N ASP A 83 16.97 -0.36 -7.23
CA ASP A 83 18.18 0.20 -7.87
C ASP A 83 19.46 -0.29 -7.17
N GLN A 84 19.46 -0.36 -5.83
CA GLN A 84 20.59 -0.90 -5.05
C GLN A 84 20.82 -2.38 -5.31
N ARG A 85 19.74 -3.18 -5.35
CA ARG A 85 19.81 -4.61 -5.70
C ARG A 85 20.40 -4.82 -7.08
N ASN A 86 19.89 -4.10 -8.09
CA ASN A 86 20.39 -4.16 -9.46
C ASN A 86 21.87 -3.79 -9.56
N LYS A 87 22.29 -2.76 -8.84
CA LYS A 87 23.71 -2.36 -8.77
C LYS A 87 24.58 -3.44 -8.13
N LYS A 88 24.11 -4.06 -7.05
CA LYS A 88 24.85 -5.12 -6.33
C LYS A 88 24.97 -6.40 -7.15
N SER A 89 23.88 -6.80 -7.83
CA SER A 89 23.84 -8.05 -8.61
C SER A 89 24.48 -7.93 -10.00
N GLY A 90 24.69 -6.72 -10.51
CA GLY A 90 25.08 -6.46 -11.90
C GLY A 90 23.96 -6.72 -12.93
N ASN A 91 22.79 -7.18 -12.49
CA ASN A 91 21.64 -7.47 -13.34
C ASN A 91 20.56 -6.39 -13.20
N LYS A 92 20.15 -5.83 -14.35
CA LYS A 92 19.08 -4.84 -14.36
C LYS A 92 17.72 -5.52 -14.51
N VAL A 93 17.05 -5.74 -13.39
CA VAL A 93 15.70 -6.30 -13.33
C VAL A 93 14.71 -5.15 -13.11
N ASN A 94 13.58 -5.18 -13.81
CA ASN A 94 12.49 -4.22 -13.62
C ASN A 94 11.30 -4.87 -12.86
N LEU A 95 10.33 -4.05 -12.47
CA LEU A 95 9.14 -4.48 -11.75
C LEU A 95 8.43 -5.65 -12.43
N LYS A 96 8.21 -5.56 -13.76
CA LYS A 96 7.52 -6.61 -14.51
C LYS A 96 8.25 -7.95 -14.43
N ALA A 97 9.57 -7.95 -14.62
CA ALA A 97 10.37 -9.16 -14.54
C ALA A 97 10.36 -9.79 -13.14
N LEU A 98 10.30 -8.98 -12.07
CA LEU A 98 10.15 -9.50 -10.70
C LEU A 98 8.81 -10.19 -10.52
N ILE A 99 7.73 -9.60 -11.03
CA ILE A 99 6.38 -10.18 -10.93
C ILE A 99 6.27 -11.45 -11.77
N ASP A 100 6.81 -11.46 -13.00
CA ASP A 100 6.83 -12.63 -13.86
C ASP A 100 7.60 -13.79 -13.17
N ASN A 101 8.74 -13.49 -12.56
CA ASN A 101 9.50 -14.48 -11.78
C ASN A 101 8.70 -15.01 -10.59
N TYR A 102 8.08 -14.09 -9.83
CA TYR A 102 7.27 -14.46 -8.68
C TYR A 102 6.08 -15.33 -9.06
N LEU A 103 5.39 -14.98 -10.14
CA LEU A 103 4.25 -15.75 -10.65
C LEU A 103 4.65 -17.17 -11.04
N ASN A 104 5.81 -17.32 -11.71
CA ASN A 104 6.27 -18.62 -12.23
C ASN A 104 6.96 -19.50 -11.17
N SER A 105 7.48 -18.92 -10.09
CA SER A 105 8.20 -19.65 -9.04
C SER A 105 7.43 -19.82 -7.74
N ASN A 106 6.23 -19.24 -7.65
CA ASN A 106 5.43 -19.26 -6.41
C ASN A 106 4.78 -20.64 -6.22
N PRO A 107 5.09 -21.34 -5.12
CA PRO A 107 4.53 -22.67 -4.87
C PRO A 107 3.01 -22.65 -4.62
N ALA A 108 2.43 -21.52 -4.27
CA ALA A 108 0.98 -21.36 -4.10
C ALA A 108 0.20 -21.32 -5.43
N VAL A 109 0.90 -21.19 -6.56
CA VAL A 109 0.28 -20.96 -7.87
C VAL A 109 0.86 -21.93 -8.88
N HIS A 110 0.03 -22.88 -9.33
CA HIS A 110 0.41 -23.85 -10.35
C HIS A 110 -0.21 -23.49 -11.71
N ASN A 111 0.58 -23.59 -12.79
CA ASN A 111 0.13 -23.33 -14.16
C ASN A 111 -0.68 -22.05 -14.32
N PRO A 112 -0.16 -20.87 -13.89
CA PRO A 112 -0.92 -19.63 -13.93
C PRO A 112 -1.31 -19.27 -15.37
N LYS A 113 -2.57 -18.95 -15.57
CA LYS A 113 -3.12 -18.45 -16.83
C LYS A 113 -3.66 -17.04 -16.58
N LEU A 114 -3.23 -16.08 -17.39
CA LEU A 114 -3.75 -14.73 -17.30
C LEU A 114 -5.25 -14.75 -17.60
N SER A 115 -6.03 -14.08 -16.79
CA SER A 115 -7.48 -14.01 -16.94
C SER A 115 -7.84 -12.95 -17.97
N ASP A 116 -8.46 -13.38 -19.07
CA ASP A 116 -8.99 -12.48 -20.09
C ASP A 116 -10.38 -11.90 -19.70
N ASP A 117 -11.05 -12.51 -18.71
CA ASP A 117 -12.39 -12.17 -18.25
C ASP A 117 -12.36 -11.16 -17.09
N ASP A 118 -11.61 -10.10 -17.23
CA ASP A 118 -11.62 -9.09 -16.17
C ASP A 118 -12.74 -8.07 -16.39
N HIS A 119 -13.92 -8.35 -15.85
CA HIS A 119 -15.01 -7.37 -15.74
C HIS A 119 -14.58 -6.09 -14.99
N ASP A 120 -13.46 -6.12 -14.29
CA ASP A 120 -12.95 -5.01 -13.49
C ASP A 120 -12.10 -3.99 -14.27
N SER A 121 -11.57 -4.29 -15.46
CA SER A 121 -10.80 -3.30 -16.22
C SER A 121 -10.28 -3.75 -17.60
N GLY A 122 -10.61 -4.94 -18.07
CA GLY A 122 -10.19 -5.44 -19.39
C GLY A 122 -8.70 -5.76 -19.54
N ASN A 123 -7.90 -5.69 -18.46
CA ASN A 123 -6.47 -6.01 -18.48
C ASN A 123 -6.09 -6.88 -17.29
N SER A 124 -5.56 -8.07 -17.57
CA SER A 124 -4.95 -8.92 -16.53
C SER A 124 -3.77 -8.26 -15.81
N TRP A 125 -3.10 -7.33 -16.47
CA TRP A 125 -1.97 -6.55 -15.95
C TRP A 125 -2.38 -5.16 -15.48
N GLY A 126 -1.92 -4.77 -14.29
CA GLY A 126 -2.07 -3.41 -13.77
C GLY A 126 -0.83 -2.96 -13.03
N THR A 127 -0.46 -1.70 -13.17
CA THR A 127 0.64 -1.09 -12.42
C THR A 127 0.24 0.27 -11.90
N TRP A 128 0.73 0.62 -10.70
CA TRP A 128 0.53 1.90 -10.07
C TRP A 128 1.67 2.27 -9.13
N GLN A 129 1.66 3.50 -8.65
CA GLN A 129 2.50 3.94 -7.56
C GLN A 129 1.64 4.20 -6.32
N VAL A 130 2.07 3.67 -5.19
CA VAL A 130 1.41 3.87 -3.90
C VAL A 130 2.34 4.59 -2.95
N SER A 131 1.78 5.52 -2.18
CA SER A 131 2.51 6.16 -1.09
C SER A 131 2.57 5.21 0.11
N VAL A 132 3.75 5.11 0.72
CA VAL A 132 4.01 4.30 1.92
C VAL A 132 4.59 5.14 3.05
N ARG A 133 4.04 6.33 3.21
CA ARG A 133 4.35 7.27 4.29
C ARG A 133 3.07 7.66 5.02
N ARG A 134 3.21 8.36 6.15
CA ARG A 134 2.05 9.00 6.77
C ARG A 134 1.36 9.96 5.80
N GLN A 135 0.10 10.25 6.06
CA GLN A 135 -0.71 11.18 5.26
C GLN A 135 -0.04 12.53 5.05
N ASN A 136 -0.53 13.30 4.10
CA ASN A 136 -0.13 14.70 3.89
C ASN A 136 -0.37 15.52 5.17
N ASP A 137 0.59 16.33 5.58
CA ASP A 137 0.51 17.13 6.81
C ASP A 137 -0.60 18.19 6.74
N CYS A 138 -0.95 18.67 5.54
CA CYS A 138 -2.10 19.51 5.27
C CYS A 138 -2.94 18.89 4.16
N MET A 139 -4.21 18.64 4.44
CA MET A 139 -5.15 18.00 3.53
C MET A 139 -6.27 18.94 3.08
N VAL A 140 -6.14 20.25 3.35
CA VAL A 140 -7.14 21.27 3.04
C VAL A 140 -6.54 22.45 2.27
N ALA A 141 -7.38 23.10 1.50
CA ALA A 141 -7.15 24.42 0.91
C ALA A 141 -8.50 25.11 0.75
N ASN A 142 -8.54 26.37 0.30
CA ASN A 142 -9.79 27.08 0.08
C ASN A 142 -10.73 26.31 -0.86
N GLY A 143 -11.88 25.87 -0.35
CA GLY A 143 -12.87 25.08 -1.07
C GLY A 143 -12.41 23.67 -1.45
N TYR A 144 -11.37 23.12 -0.79
CA TYR A 144 -10.75 21.88 -1.23
C TYR A 144 -10.33 20.98 -0.05
N LEU A 145 -10.66 19.70 -0.16
CA LEU A 145 -10.31 18.64 0.81
C LEU A 145 -9.65 17.48 0.06
N LEU A 146 -8.56 16.95 0.60
CA LEU A 146 -7.88 15.75 0.11
C LEU A 146 -8.32 14.54 0.91
N VAL A 147 -8.59 13.42 0.22
CA VAL A 147 -8.92 12.13 0.83
C VAL A 147 -8.25 10.98 0.08
N GLY A 148 -8.08 9.84 0.75
CA GLY A 148 -7.54 8.61 0.16
C GLY A 148 -6.11 8.77 -0.37
N ASP A 149 -5.79 8.08 -1.46
CA ASP A 149 -4.45 8.07 -2.06
C ASP A 149 -3.95 9.46 -2.45
N SER A 150 -4.86 10.38 -2.82
CA SER A 150 -4.50 11.76 -3.13
C SER A 150 -3.94 12.52 -1.92
N ALA A 151 -4.30 12.10 -0.71
CA ALA A 151 -3.80 12.61 0.56
C ALA A 151 -2.67 11.76 1.16
N TRP A 152 -2.16 10.76 0.42
CA TRP A 152 -1.16 9.80 0.88
C TRP A 152 -1.60 8.95 2.08
N MET A 153 -2.88 8.57 2.11
CA MET A 153 -3.48 7.86 3.25
C MET A 153 -3.29 6.34 3.28
N PRO A 154 -2.83 5.64 2.21
CA PRO A 154 -2.47 4.23 2.38
C PRO A 154 -1.52 4.04 3.55
N LYS A 155 -1.75 2.98 4.34
CA LYS A 155 -0.92 2.70 5.52
C LYS A 155 0.53 2.46 5.11
N PRO A 156 1.50 3.02 5.82
CA PRO A 156 2.91 2.90 5.45
C PRO A 156 3.43 1.47 5.39
N LEU A 157 2.87 0.56 6.18
CA LEU A 157 3.38 -0.81 6.34
C LEU A 157 2.89 -1.77 5.25
N ASP A 158 1.59 -1.74 4.96
CA ASP A 158 0.91 -2.72 4.10
C ASP A 158 0.22 -2.09 2.88
N ALA A 159 0.35 -0.78 2.71
CA ALA A 159 -0.30 0.00 1.67
C ALA A 159 -1.85 -0.12 1.64
N GLY A 160 -2.47 -0.58 2.73
CA GLY A 160 -3.92 -0.68 2.87
C GLY A 160 -4.58 0.68 2.91
N GLY A 161 -5.27 1.08 1.83
CA GLY A 161 -5.83 2.43 1.64
C GLY A 161 -7.34 2.53 1.83
N ILE A 162 -8.09 1.43 1.77
CA ILE A 162 -9.57 1.46 1.77
C ILE A 162 -10.11 2.00 3.09
N GLY A 163 -9.69 1.45 4.22
CA GLY A 163 -10.15 1.88 5.54
C GLY A 163 -9.88 3.36 5.82
N PRO A 164 -8.61 3.82 5.70
CA PRO A 164 -8.29 5.24 5.86
C PRO A 164 -9.07 6.16 4.94
N ALA A 165 -9.29 5.76 3.69
CA ALA A 165 -10.06 6.56 2.73
C ALA A 165 -11.54 6.71 3.15
N ILE A 166 -12.17 5.65 3.68
CA ILE A 166 -13.55 5.69 4.17
C ILE A 166 -13.66 6.63 5.38
N ILE A 167 -12.75 6.48 6.36
CA ILE A 167 -12.70 7.36 7.54
C ILE A 167 -12.54 8.82 7.09
N ALA A 168 -11.56 9.08 6.25
CA ALA A 168 -11.29 10.43 5.75
C ALA A 168 -12.46 11.00 4.96
N ALA A 169 -13.12 10.23 4.10
CA ALA A 169 -14.29 10.68 3.34
C ALA A 169 -15.47 11.03 4.25
N THR A 170 -15.70 10.26 5.30
CA THR A 170 -16.74 10.53 6.29
C THR A 170 -16.48 11.86 7.02
N LEU A 171 -15.25 12.06 7.49
CA LEU A 171 -14.85 13.30 8.16
C LEU A 171 -14.89 14.49 7.19
N ALA A 172 -14.36 14.33 5.98
CA ALA A 172 -14.36 15.37 4.96
C ALA A 172 -15.80 15.81 4.60
N GLY A 173 -16.73 14.88 4.46
CA GLY A 173 -18.15 15.19 4.24
C GLY A 173 -18.76 16.00 5.37
N LYS A 174 -18.53 15.60 6.62
CA LYS A 174 -18.97 16.34 7.82
C LYS A 174 -18.44 17.77 7.84
N HIS A 175 -17.13 17.94 7.63
CA HIS A 175 -16.50 19.27 7.67
C HIS A 175 -16.89 20.14 6.48
N ALA A 176 -17.09 19.57 5.29
CA ALA A 176 -17.58 20.30 4.13
C ALA A 176 -18.99 20.87 4.37
N VAL A 177 -19.91 20.06 4.89
CA VAL A 177 -21.27 20.53 5.23
C VAL A 177 -21.23 21.65 6.26
N ASN A 178 -20.46 21.47 7.34
CA ASN A 178 -20.32 22.48 8.38
C ASN A 178 -19.72 23.79 7.87
N ALA A 179 -18.72 23.72 7.01
CA ALA A 179 -18.07 24.90 6.41
C ALA A 179 -19.03 25.65 5.49
N ILE A 180 -19.81 24.96 4.66
CA ILE A 180 -20.83 25.56 3.78
C ILE A 180 -21.91 26.24 4.62
N GLN A 181 -22.41 25.60 5.68
CA GLN A 181 -23.45 26.17 6.56
C GLN A 181 -22.98 27.43 7.29
N ARG A 182 -21.69 27.48 7.65
CA ARG A 182 -21.07 28.67 8.27
C ARG A 182 -20.71 29.77 7.24
N GLY A 183 -20.77 29.47 5.93
CA GLY A 183 -20.31 30.39 4.88
C GLY A 183 -18.77 30.55 4.85
N ASP A 184 -18.01 29.66 5.47
CA ASP A 184 -16.55 29.71 5.53
C ASP A 184 -15.94 28.39 5.01
N VAL A 185 -15.65 28.35 3.69
CA VAL A 185 -14.96 27.25 3.01
C VAL A 185 -13.47 27.55 2.81
N SER A 186 -12.91 28.51 3.54
CA SER A 186 -11.48 28.80 3.53
C SER A 186 -10.67 27.63 4.07
N GLU A 187 -9.35 27.65 3.86
CA GLU A 187 -8.44 26.68 4.47
C GLU A 187 -8.60 26.67 6.01
N ALA A 188 -8.72 27.85 6.62
CA ALA A 188 -8.97 27.98 8.05
C ALA A 188 -10.31 27.38 8.49
N GLY A 189 -11.39 27.64 7.72
CA GLY A 189 -12.71 27.08 7.98
C GLY A 189 -12.79 25.55 7.83
N LEU A 190 -11.89 24.97 7.02
CA LEU A 190 -11.82 23.50 6.79
C LEU A 190 -10.75 22.82 7.66
N TRP A 191 -9.95 23.56 8.44
CA TRP A 191 -8.77 23.04 9.15
C TRP A 191 -9.07 21.92 10.16
N GLU A 192 -10.24 21.96 10.78
CA GLU A 192 -10.67 20.94 11.75
C GLU A 192 -10.70 19.53 11.13
N TYR A 193 -10.85 19.38 9.81
CA TYR A 193 -10.73 18.09 9.14
C TYR A 193 -9.34 17.46 9.31
N ASN A 194 -8.26 18.25 9.19
CA ASN A 194 -6.90 17.75 9.44
C ASN A 194 -6.76 17.20 10.84
N LYS A 195 -7.25 17.98 11.82
CA LYS A 195 -7.16 17.61 13.23
C LYS A 195 -7.96 16.35 13.53
N ASP A 196 -9.24 16.31 13.14
CA ASP A 196 -10.10 15.16 13.40
C ASP A 196 -9.56 13.88 12.76
N PHE A 197 -9.03 13.95 11.52
CA PHE A 197 -8.41 12.78 10.89
C PHE A 197 -7.14 12.32 11.62
N ILE A 198 -6.28 13.24 12.05
CA ILE A 198 -5.07 12.90 12.80
C ILE A 198 -5.43 12.26 14.14
N ASP A 199 -6.40 12.82 14.85
CA ASP A 199 -6.83 12.34 16.17
C ASP A 199 -7.53 10.96 16.08
N GLU A 200 -8.30 10.70 15.00
CA GLU A 200 -9.03 9.44 14.84
C GLU A 200 -8.14 8.32 14.27
N TYR A 201 -7.28 8.64 13.30
CA TYR A 201 -6.53 7.64 12.58
C TYR A 201 -5.07 8.00 12.31
N GLY A 202 -4.79 9.24 11.90
CA GLY A 202 -3.51 9.64 11.31
C GLY A 202 -2.32 9.48 12.26
N TYR A 203 -2.52 9.54 13.56
CA TYR A 203 -1.44 9.36 14.56
C TYR A 203 -0.75 8.00 14.46
N LYS A 204 -1.50 6.94 14.10
CA LYS A 204 -1.00 5.57 13.94
C LYS A 204 0.00 5.47 12.78
N THR A 205 -0.24 6.24 11.71
CA THR A 205 0.57 6.15 10.49
C THR A 205 2.00 6.62 10.67
N ALA A 206 2.27 7.53 11.62
CA ALA A 206 3.62 7.97 11.93
C ALA A 206 4.49 6.83 12.51
N GLY A 207 3.92 6.05 13.45
CA GLY A 207 4.59 4.86 14.00
C GLY A 207 4.82 3.78 12.93
N LEU A 208 3.80 3.53 12.09
CA LEU A 208 3.91 2.58 10.98
C LEU A 208 4.96 2.99 9.95
N GLU A 209 5.14 4.29 9.68
CA GLU A 209 6.20 4.78 8.80
C GLU A 209 7.60 4.47 9.35
N VAL A 210 7.83 4.67 10.64
CA VAL A 210 9.10 4.32 11.30
C VAL A 210 9.35 2.82 11.21
N PHE A 211 8.34 2.01 11.49
CA PHE A 211 8.45 0.55 11.44
C PHE A 211 8.72 0.05 10.01
N ARG A 212 8.04 0.59 9.01
CA ARG A 212 8.34 0.29 7.60
C ARG A 212 9.79 0.59 7.24
N ARG A 213 10.30 1.77 7.61
CA ARG A 213 11.69 2.17 7.32
C ARG A 213 12.70 1.22 7.97
N MET A 214 12.39 0.73 9.17
CA MET A 214 13.19 -0.31 9.82
C MET A 214 13.16 -1.62 9.02
N LEU A 215 11.97 -2.12 8.67
CA LEU A 215 11.83 -3.38 7.92
C LEU A 215 12.53 -3.34 6.56
N GLN A 216 12.45 -2.22 5.85
CA GLN A 216 13.10 -2.04 4.55
C GLN A 216 14.64 -2.11 4.62
N GLY A 217 15.23 -1.90 5.80
CA GLY A 217 16.66 -2.02 6.04
C GLY A 217 17.12 -3.44 6.44
N LEU A 218 16.20 -4.37 6.70
CA LEU A 218 16.52 -5.73 7.16
C LEU A 218 16.84 -6.67 5.99
N SER A 219 17.77 -7.61 6.23
CA SER A 219 17.98 -8.75 5.35
C SER A 219 16.91 -9.83 5.54
N ASN A 220 16.78 -10.77 4.59
CA ASN A 220 15.87 -11.92 4.72
C ASN A 220 16.12 -12.73 6.00
N ASP A 221 17.39 -12.92 6.40
CA ASP A 221 17.73 -13.62 7.65
C ASP A 221 17.21 -12.87 8.88
N GLN A 222 17.34 -11.54 8.89
CA GLN A 222 16.85 -10.72 10.00
C GLN A 222 15.30 -10.69 10.03
N ILE A 223 14.64 -10.62 8.88
CA ILE A 223 13.18 -10.72 8.77
C ILE A 223 12.73 -12.09 9.30
N ASN A 224 13.33 -13.19 8.84
CA ASN A 224 13.01 -14.55 9.30
C ASN A 224 13.24 -14.73 10.80
N TYR A 225 14.33 -14.17 11.34
CA TYR A 225 14.58 -14.17 12.77
C TYR A 225 13.49 -13.42 13.54
N GLY A 226 13.11 -12.24 13.05
CA GLY A 226 12.03 -11.44 13.63
C GLY A 226 10.69 -12.18 13.61
N MET A 227 10.31 -12.73 12.47
CA MET A 227 9.08 -13.52 12.32
C MET A 227 9.04 -14.71 13.27
N LYS A 228 10.16 -15.44 13.39
CA LYS A 228 10.24 -16.63 14.26
C LYS A 228 10.20 -16.30 15.75
N HIS A 229 10.80 -15.19 16.18
CA HIS A 229 11.03 -14.94 17.61
C HIS A 229 10.13 -13.85 18.20
N PHE A 230 9.59 -12.95 17.38
CA PHE A 230 8.79 -11.82 17.85
C PHE A 230 7.30 -11.96 17.51
N ILE A 231 6.94 -12.48 16.34
CA ILE A 231 5.53 -12.55 15.93
C ILE A 231 4.71 -13.53 16.77
N SER A 232 5.33 -14.58 17.30
CA SER A 232 4.65 -15.47 18.26
C SER A 232 4.26 -14.78 19.58
N ARG A 233 4.76 -13.55 19.84
CA ARG A 233 4.49 -12.77 21.05
C ARG A 233 3.64 -11.54 20.82
N PHE A 234 3.42 -11.17 19.55
CA PHE A 234 2.69 -9.98 19.18
C PHE A 234 1.48 -10.36 18.33
N ASP A 235 0.37 -9.69 18.59
CA ASP A 235 -0.80 -9.75 17.74
C ASP A 235 -0.50 -8.99 16.45
N VAL A 236 -0.36 -9.70 15.33
CA VAL A 236 -0.04 -9.12 14.02
C VAL A 236 -1.09 -8.09 13.61
N GLU A 237 -2.37 -8.33 13.96
CA GLU A 237 -3.46 -7.39 13.68
C GLU A 237 -3.26 -6.08 14.41
N LYS A 238 -2.85 -6.11 15.68
CA LYS A 238 -2.55 -4.89 16.44
C LYS A 238 -1.40 -4.10 15.83
N ILE A 239 -0.31 -4.79 15.44
CA ILE A 239 0.82 -4.13 14.79
C ILE A 239 0.40 -3.45 13.49
N THR A 240 -0.36 -4.15 12.63
CA THR A 240 -0.81 -3.60 11.34
C THR A 240 -1.81 -2.46 11.50
N ASN A 241 -2.52 -2.41 12.63
CA ASN A 241 -3.41 -1.31 12.98
C ASN A 241 -2.70 -0.15 13.70
N GLY A 242 -1.40 -0.26 13.97
CA GLY A 242 -0.63 0.76 14.68
C GLY A 242 -0.96 0.82 16.17
N GLU A 243 -1.51 -0.25 16.73
CA GLU A 243 -1.75 -0.39 18.15
C GLU A 243 -0.46 -0.87 18.84
N HIS A 244 -0.22 -0.40 20.07
CA HIS A 244 0.92 -0.89 20.85
C HIS A 244 0.71 -2.37 21.23
N PRO A 245 1.77 -3.19 21.16
CA PRO A 245 1.72 -4.58 21.59
C PRO A 245 1.45 -4.71 23.10
#